data_077db600744d5f6864baa9d4de902049
#
_entry.id   077db600744d5f6864baa9d4de902049
#
_cell.length_a   1.000
_cell.length_b   1.000
_cell.length_c   1.000
_cell.angle_alpha   90.00
_cell.angle_beta   90.00
_cell.angle_gamma   90.00
#
_symmetry.space_group_name_H-M   'P 1'
#
loop_
_entity.id
_entity.type
_entity.pdbx_description
1 polymer ?
#
loop_
_entity_poly.entity_id
_entity_poly.type
_entity_poly.pdbx_seq_one_letter_code
_entity_poly.pdbx_strand_id
1 'polypeptide(L)'
;MLCLAARTLRRSTPFSLTRRTVSDVVKYQSQGGTVRVPLGSPKVIGIVSTRGTRDHQEDAFQAAALSLPPDELARSVSKHHDINWHPSDLPKDLASQVLFVGIYDGHGGGQASSFLKHNLHTLFETVEPSQVPEVYKWLRGQGGYFRRWRGGELADWANPADNPDGRAPPFDLSARASLAFLTADKQFTEGDPEHSPTCGATASVALLQPLDVPAAPFFSAHKIAVTVAHVGDTRVLLCATDGGRVEPLSETHHAETRGESARLRRMGTSRVMDSFGESRWMGALANTRCIGDSQYKQFGVTPEPTITTRLLEGPHYAYMILVSDGISGILSDDEIVDLARDAADPHVAAQTILSFAEELGTQDNSTVIVVPLAGWGKIHGPDATKELRDYRRRQAMNSEREHRM
;
A
#
# COMPACT_ATOMS: atom_id res chain seq x y z
N MET A 1 -27.11 -37.24 -41.62
CA MET A 1 -27.56 -37.11 -40.21
C MET A 1 -26.48 -36.30 -39.48
N LEU A 2 -26.67 -35.01 -39.40
CA LEU A 2 -25.79 -34.10 -38.64
C LEU A 2 -26.38 -33.93 -37.23
N CYS A 3 -25.61 -34.28 -36.20
CA CYS A 3 -25.95 -34.08 -34.81
C CYS A 3 -25.30 -32.77 -34.33
N LEU A 4 -26.09 -31.70 -34.18
CA LEU A 4 -25.69 -30.46 -33.53
C LEU A 4 -25.67 -30.67 -32.01
N ALA A 5 -24.51 -30.57 -31.41
CA ALA A 5 -24.38 -30.48 -29.95
C ALA A 5 -24.56 -29.03 -29.51
N ALA A 6 -25.64 -28.73 -28.82
CA ALA A 6 -25.92 -27.45 -28.21
C ALA A 6 -25.00 -27.24 -26.99
N ARG A 7 -24.08 -26.26 -27.08
CA ARG A 7 -23.34 -25.79 -25.92
C ARG A 7 -24.25 -24.91 -25.06
N THR A 8 -24.61 -25.42 -23.90
CA THR A 8 -25.30 -24.65 -22.85
C THR A 8 -24.35 -23.61 -22.27
N LEU A 9 -24.56 -22.34 -22.62
CA LEU A 9 -23.97 -21.20 -21.94
C LEU A 9 -24.45 -21.17 -20.49
N ARG A 10 -23.58 -21.47 -19.54
CA ARG A 10 -23.86 -21.19 -18.12
C ARG A 10 -23.90 -19.67 -17.96
N ARG A 11 -25.10 -19.14 -17.71
CA ARG A 11 -25.30 -17.76 -17.26
C ARG A 11 -24.59 -17.59 -15.92
N SER A 12 -23.58 -16.73 -15.88
CA SER A 12 -23.03 -16.21 -14.63
C SER A 12 -24.15 -15.50 -13.87
N THR A 13 -24.37 -15.91 -12.63
CA THR A 13 -25.27 -15.23 -11.68
C THR A 13 -24.80 -13.78 -11.51
N PRO A 14 -25.73 -12.79 -11.57
CA PRO A 14 -25.34 -11.41 -11.32
C PRO A 14 -24.90 -11.29 -9.87
N PHE A 15 -23.68 -10.75 -9.67
CA PHE A 15 -23.19 -10.33 -8.36
C PHE A 15 -24.25 -9.44 -7.71
N SER A 16 -24.73 -9.84 -6.55
CA SER A 16 -25.56 -9.02 -5.68
C SER A 16 -24.79 -7.71 -5.39
N LEU A 17 -25.36 -6.57 -5.78
CA LEU A 17 -24.88 -5.24 -5.40
C LEU A 17 -25.01 -5.10 -3.88
N THR A 18 -24.01 -5.57 -3.13
CA THR A 18 -23.82 -5.19 -1.74
C THR A 18 -23.66 -3.68 -1.70
N ARG A 19 -24.43 -3.00 -0.85
CA ARG A 19 -24.35 -1.56 -0.61
C ARG A 19 -22.89 -1.17 -0.45
N ARG A 20 -22.39 -0.26 -1.30
CA ARG A 20 -21.05 0.33 -1.13
C ARG A 20 -21.00 0.98 0.24
N THR A 21 -20.17 0.43 1.12
CA THR A 21 -19.92 0.97 2.47
C THR A 21 -18.73 1.92 2.46
N VAL A 22 -17.87 1.83 1.45
CA VAL A 22 -16.72 2.71 1.23
C VAL A 22 -17.16 4.16 1.08
N SER A 23 -16.56 5.03 1.86
CA SER A 23 -16.87 6.46 1.94
C SER A 23 -15.64 7.31 1.67
N ASP A 24 -15.85 8.46 1.03
CA ASP A 24 -14.87 9.54 0.88
C ASP A 24 -14.82 10.48 2.10
N VAL A 25 -15.50 10.12 3.18
CA VAL A 25 -15.66 10.92 4.40
C VAL A 25 -15.30 10.10 5.62
N VAL A 26 -14.39 10.60 6.45
CA VAL A 26 -14.19 10.11 7.82
C VAL A 26 -15.10 10.83 8.79
N LYS A 27 -15.53 10.10 9.84
CA LYS A 27 -16.40 10.59 10.88
C LYS A 27 -15.66 10.56 12.22
N TYR A 28 -16.00 11.49 13.12
CA TYR A 28 -15.52 11.48 14.49
C TYR A 28 -16.54 12.14 15.44
N GLN A 29 -16.36 11.96 16.73
CA GLN A 29 -17.23 12.54 17.74
C GLN A 29 -16.74 13.93 18.16
N SER A 30 -17.69 14.85 18.37
CA SER A 30 -17.45 16.15 18.97
C SER A 30 -18.53 16.42 20.03
N GLN A 31 -18.40 17.52 20.82
CA GLN A 31 -19.37 17.90 21.79
C GLN A 31 -20.80 18.16 21.22
N GLY A 32 -20.85 18.51 19.92
CA GLY A 32 -22.11 18.79 19.21
C GLY A 32 -22.67 17.62 18.40
N GLY A 33 -22.02 16.44 18.43
CA GLY A 33 -22.45 15.27 17.66
C GLY A 33 -21.36 14.71 16.74
N THR A 34 -21.74 14.02 15.67
CA THR A 34 -20.81 13.44 14.70
C THR A 34 -20.43 14.47 13.64
N VAL A 35 -19.13 14.73 13.50
CA VAL A 35 -18.55 15.56 12.44
C VAL A 35 -18.10 14.66 11.27
N ARG A 36 -18.26 15.16 10.06
CA ARG A 36 -17.88 14.49 8.81
C ARG A 36 -16.81 15.31 8.11
N VAL A 37 -15.67 14.69 7.80
CA VAL A 37 -14.52 15.33 7.15
C VAL A 37 -14.27 14.68 5.80
N PRO A 38 -14.37 15.42 4.68
CA PRO A 38 -14.10 14.88 3.34
C PRO A 38 -12.60 14.63 3.16
N LEU A 39 -12.24 13.42 2.72
CA LEU A 39 -10.86 13.02 2.44
C LEU A 39 -10.29 13.71 1.19
N GLY A 40 -11.13 14.13 0.26
CA GLY A 40 -10.72 14.88 -0.93
C GLY A 40 -10.26 16.33 -0.65
N SER A 41 -10.33 16.80 0.60
CA SER A 41 -9.80 18.12 0.96
C SER A 41 -8.28 18.10 1.01
N PRO A 42 -7.57 18.99 0.28
CA PRO A 42 -6.10 19.06 0.27
C PRO A 42 -5.49 19.41 1.63
N LYS A 43 -6.31 19.96 2.56
CA LYS A 43 -5.90 20.24 3.94
C LYS A 43 -6.04 19.02 4.87
N VAL A 44 -6.72 17.97 4.43
CA VAL A 44 -6.95 16.74 5.20
C VAL A 44 -5.96 15.66 4.80
N ILE A 45 -5.75 15.46 3.50
CA ILE A 45 -4.71 14.62 2.92
C ILE A 45 -4.14 15.37 1.72
N GLY A 46 -2.83 15.56 1.70
CA GLY A 46 -2.13 16.15 0.56
C GLY A 46 -1.80 15.08 -0.47
N ILE A 47 -2.28 15.25 -1.70
CA ILE A 47 -2.00 14.31 -2.78
C ILE A 47 -1.58 15.12 -4.00
N VAL A 48 -0.45 14.77 -4.57
CA VAL A 48 0.03 15.28 -5.86
C VAL A 48 0.58 14.13 -6.69
N SER A 49 0.39 14.22 -7.99
CA SER A 49 0.85 13.20 -8.93
C SER A 49 1.17 13.84 -10.26
N THR A 50 2.29 13.45 -10.87
CA THR A 50 2.72 13.90 -12.19
C THR A 50 3.14 12.73 -13.05
N ARG A 51 2.95 12.89 -14.35
CA ARG A 51 3.41 11.90 -15.34
C ARG A 51 4.93 11.96 -15.57
N GLY A 52 5.59 13.04 -15.15
CA GLY A 52 6.97 13.30 -15.53
C GLY A 52 7.14 13.39 -17.04
N THR A 53 8.19 12.82 -17.58
CA THR A 53 8.49 12.80 -19.02
C THR A 53 7.99 11.54 -19.73
N ARG A 54 7.36 10.61 -19.02
CA ARG A 54 6.79 9.37 -19.57
C ARG A 54 5.62 9.67 -20.51
N ASP A 55 5.33 8.79 -21.46
CA ASP A 55 4.19 8.93 -22.39
C ASP A 55 2.84 8.82 -21.69
N HIS A 56 2.76 8.00 -20.63
CA HIS A 56 1.53 7.72 -19.90
C HIS A 56 1.74 7.86 -18.40
N GLN A 57 0.65 8.16 -17.68
CA GLN A 57 0.59 8.09 -16.22
C GLN A 57 0.13 6.68 -15.84
N GLU A 58 1.02 5.93 -15.21
CA GLU A 58 0.78 4.56 -14.75
C GLU A 58 0.63 4.50 -13.22
N ASP A 59 1.03 5.57 -12.48
CA ASP A 59 0.74 5.71 -11.07
C ASP A 59 -0.75 5.95 -10.81
N ALA A 60 -1.25 5.36 -9.74
CA ALA A 60 -2.59 5.60 -9.22
C ALA A 60 -2.59 5.64 -7.70
N PHE A 61 -3.65 6.18 -7.11
CA PHE A 61 -3.82 6.27 -5.66
C PHE A 61 -5.29 6.23 -5.27
N GLN A 62 -5.56 5.93 -3.99
CA GLN A 62 -6.89 5.95 -3.41
C GLN A 62 -6.83 6.32 -1.93
N ALA A 63 -7.72 7.22 -1.50
CA ALA A 63 -8.00 7.47 -0.09
C ALA A 63 -9.49 7.24 0.17
N ALA A 64 -9.82 6.46 1.20
CA ALA A 64 -11.19 6.09 1.53
C ALA A 64 -11.35 5.80 3.03
N ALA A 65 -12.56 5.95 3.54
CA ALA A 65 -12.95 5.44 4.85
C ALA A 65 -13.65 4.09 4.65
N LEU A 66 -13.04 3.02 5.16
CA LEU A 66 -13.59 1.67 5.13
C LEU A 66 -14.45 1.39 6.35
N SER A 67 -15.38 0.45 6.20
CA SER A 67 -16.15 -0.14 7.30
C SER A 67 -15.75 -1.60 7.47
N LEU A 68 -14.86 -1.88 8.41
CA LEU A 68 -14.35 -3.22 8.69
C LEU A 68 -15.01 -3.80 9.96
N PRO A 69 -15.04 -5.16 10.12
CA PRO A 69 -15.61 -5.77 11.30
C PRO A 69 -14.89 -5.33 12.59
N PRO A 70 -15.59 -4.70 13.56
CA PRO A 70 -14.95 -4.16 14.77
C PRO A 70 -14.21 -5.21 15.60
N ASP A 71 -14.73 -6.45 15.61
CA ASP A 71 -14.10 -7.57 16.33
C ASP A 71 -12.77 -7.99 15.71
N GLU A 72 -12.61 -7.87 14.39
CA GLU A 72 -11.33 -8.12 13.71
C GLU A 72 -10.31 -7.03 14.04
N LEU A 73 -10.78 -5.77 14.05
CA LEU A 73 -9.96 -4.63 14.45
C LEU A 73 -9.46 -4.76 15.89
N ALA A 74 -10.36 -5.13 16.82
CA ALA A 74 -10.01 -5.35 18.22
C ALA A 74 -8.99 -6.49 18.39
N ARG A 75 -9.17 -7.60 17.68
CA ARG A 75 -8.21 -8.72 17.68
C ARG A 75 -6.84 -8.30 17.18
N SER A 76 -6.80 -7.54 16.08
CA SER A 76 -5.53 -7.04 15.51
C SER A 76 -4.79 -6.14 16.49
N VAL A 77 -5.49 -5.21 17.13
CA VAL A 77 -4.92 -4.31 18.14
C VAL A 77 -4.40 -5.10 19.34
N SER A 78 -5.16 -6.06 19.84
CA SER A 78 -4.75 -6.92 20.96
C SER A 78 -3.54 -7.79 20.60
N LYS A 79 -3.55 -8.43 19.41
CA LYS A 79 -2.49 -9.33 18.94
C LYS A 79 -1.15 -8.63 18.73
N HIS A 80 -1.16 -7.42 18.14
CA HIS A 80 0.06 -6.75 17.73
C HIS A 80 0.56 -5.69 18.70
N HIS A 81 -0.31 -5.16 19.58
CA HIS A 81 0.03 -4.04 20.45
C HIS A 81 -0.26 -4.28 21.93
N ASP A 82 -0.80 -5.45 22.27
CA ASP A 82 -1.20 -5.81 23.66
C ASP A 82 -2.17 -4.77 24.30
N ILE A 83 -3.03 -4.17 23.45
CA ILE A 83 -4.04 -3.20 23.87
C ILE A 83 -5.41 -3.85 23.83
N ASN A 84 -6.12 -3.77 24.95
CA ASN A 84 -7.51 -4.17 25.04
C ASN A 84 -8.44 -3.02 24.62
N TRP A 85 -8.66 -2.88 23.32
CA TRP A 85 -9.57 -1.88 22.76
C TRP A 85 -10.97 -2.49 22.60
N HIS A 86 -11.98 -1.80 23.14
CA HIS A 86 -13.34 -2.26 23.16
C HIS A 86 -14.21 -1.51 22.13
N PRO A 87 -14.59 -2.13 21.00
CA PRO A 87 -15.42 -1.48 19.99
C PRO A 87 -16.84 -1.12 20.52
N SER A 88 -17.30 -1.78 21.58
CA SER A 88 -18.58 -1.47 22.26
C SER A 88 -18.62 -0.07 22.89
N ASP A 89 -17.49 0.54 23.15
CA ASP A 89 -17.38 1.88 23.76
C ASP A 89 -17.65 3.00 22.75
N LEU A 90 -17.80 2.63 21.47
CA LEU A 90 -18.05 3.55 20.36
C LEU A 90 -19.35 3.19 19.61
N PRO A 91 -20.00 4.16 18.95
CA PRO A 91 -21.03 3.87 17.97
C PRO A 91 -20.50 2.93 16.89
N LYS A 92 -21.34 1.99 16.45
CA LYS A 92 -20.93 0.92 15.52
C LYS A 92 -20.25 1.44 14.23
N ASP A 93 -20.72 2.53 13.66
CA ASP A 93 -20.18 3.14 12.45
C ASP A 93 -18.81 3.81 12.66
N LEU A 94 -18.49 4.23 13.89
CA LEU A 94 -17.17 4.74 14.28
C LEU A 94 -16.22 3.61 14.68
N ALA A 95 -16.72 2.59 15.38
CA ALA A 95 -15.93 1.42 15.77
C ALA A 95 -15.47 0.58 14.56
N SER A 96 -16.22 0.61 13.45
CA SER A 96 -15.87 -0.08 12.21
C SER A 96 -15.00 0.74 11.26
N GLN A 97 -14.83 2.04 11.52
CA GLN A 97 -14.17 2.95 10.57
C GLN A 97 -12.65 2.83 10.61
N VAL A 98 -12.05 2.67 9.43
CA VAL A 98 -10.60 2.70 9.22
C VAL A 98 -10.29 3.61 8.04
N LEU A 99 -9.31 4.50 8.18
CA LEU A 99 -8.81 5.27 7.04
C LEU A 99 -7.90 4.36 6.20
N PHE A 100 -8.21 4.25 4.93
CA PHE A 100 -7.43 3.57 3.91
C PHE A 100 -6.72 4.60 3.03
N VAL A 101 -5.40 4.46 2.86
CA VAL A 101 -4.59 5.27 1.93
C VAL A 101 -3.73 4.31 1.13
N GLY A 102 -3.92 4.29 -0.18
CA GLY A 102 -3.21 3.41 -1.10
C GLY A 102 -2.48 4.17 -2.19
N ILE A 103 -1.26 3.75 -2.51
CA ILE A 103 -0.47 4.18 -3.65
C ILE A 103 -0.13 2.96 -4.50
N TYR A 104 -0.22 3.09 -5.82
CA TYR A 104 -0.04 2.02 -6.80
C TYR A 104 0.80 2.55 -7.94
N ASP A 105 2.00 2.02 -8.08
CA ASP A 105 2.92 2.34 -9.13
C ASP A 105 2.84 1.25 -10.20
N GLY A 106 2.39 1.62 -11.39
CA GLY A 106 2.09 0.70 -12.49
C GLY A 106 3.23 0.59 -13.48
N HIS A 107 3.35 -0.58 -14.10
CA HIS A 107 4.32 -0.80 -15.18
C HIS A 107 3.75 -1.72 -16.27
N GLY A 108 4.25 -1.55 -17.49
CA GLY A 108 3.76 -2.32 -18.64
C GLY A 108 2.32 -1.98 -19.03
N GLY A 109 1.84 -0.78 -18.67
CA GLY A 109 0.49 -0.27 -18.85
C GLY A 109 -0.18 0.07 -17.54
N GLY A 110 -1.04 1.11 -17.53
CA GLY A 110 -1.75 1.59 -16.32
C GLY A 110 -2.95 0.74 -15.87
N GLN A 111 -3.17 -0.45 -16.47
CA GLN A 111 -4.36 -1.24 -16.19
C GLN A 111 -4.34 -1.82 -14.78
N ALA A 112 -3.16 -2.30 -14.30
CA ALA A 112 -3.03 -2.89 -12.98
C ALA A 112 -3.22 -1.85 -11.87
N SER A 113 -2.55 -0.70 -11.94
CA SER A 113 -2.68 0.39 -10.98
C SER A 113 -4.10 0.98 -10.97
N SER A 114 -4.71 1.14 -12.16
CA SER A 114 -6.11 1.56 -12.30
C SER A 114 -7.08 0.54 -11.69
N PHE A 115 -6.87 -0.75 -11.90
CA PHE A 115 -7.66 -1.80 -11.26
C PHE A 115 -7.59 -1.72 -9.74
N LEU A 116 -6.38 -1.57 -9.18
CA LEU A 116 -6.18 -1.46 -7.73
C LEU A 116 -6.87 -0.22 -7.16
N LYS A 117 -6.74 0.94 -7.82
CA LYS A 117 -7.43 2.18 -7.45
C LYS A 117 -8.94 1.98 -7.29
N HIS A 118 -9.58 1.22 -8.19
CA HIS A 118 -11.03 1.06 -8.19
C HIS A 118 -11.54 -0.09 -7.34
N ASN A 119 -10.70 -1.10 -7.05
CA ASN A 119 -11.17 -2.35 -6.48
C ASN A 119 -10.53 -2.71 -5.12
N LEU A 120 -9.25 -2.41 -4.88
CA LEU A 120 -8.55 -2.94 -3.71
C LEU A 120 -9.20 -2.51 -2.39
N HIS A 121 -9.58 -1.24 -2.24
CA HIS A 121 -10.27 -0.73 -1.06
C HIS A 121 -11.61 -1.45 -0.81
N THR A 122 -12.36 -1.81 -1.86
CA THR A 122 -13.59 -2.61 -1.75
C THR A 122 -13.28 -4.06 -1.35
N LEU A 123 -12.19 -4.63 -1.85
CA LEU A 123 -11.76 -5.97 -1.44
C LEU A 123 -11.45 -6.05 0.04
N PHE A 124 -10.82 -5.04 0.63
CA PHE A 124 -10.63 -4.97 2.09
C PHE A 124 -11.94 -5.08 2.86
N GLU A 125 -13.06 -4.55 2.37
CA GLU A 125 -14.37 -4.66 3.02
C GLU A 125 -15.06 -6.01 2.77
N THR A 126 -14.84 -6.60 1.59
CA THR A 126 -15.69 -7.71 1.09
C THR A 126 -15.07 -9.09 1.15
N VAL A 127 -13.75 -9.22 1.36
CA VAL A 127 -13.13 -10.53 1.50
C VAL A 127 -13.53 -11.19 2.80
N GLU A 128 -13.76 -12.51 2.70
CA GLU A 128 -14.21 -13.34 3.81
C GLU A 128 -13.28 -14.54 4.00
N PRO A 129 -13.06 -15.02 5.24
CA PRO A 129 -12.18 -16.17 5.53
C PRO A 129 -12.53 -17.41 4.72
N SER A 130 -13.81 -17.59 4.37
CA SER A 130 -14.31 -18.70 3.57
C SER A 130 -13.73 -18.77 2.15
N GLN A 131 -13.18 -17.66 1.64
CA GLN A 131 -12.57 -17.57 0.31
C GLN A 131 -11.11 -18.08 0.29
N VAL A 132 -10.45 -18.18 1.46
CA VAL A 132 -9.04 -18.57 1.56
C VAL A 132 -8.73 -19.90 0.86
N PRO A 133 -9.51 -21.00 1.02
CA PRO A 133 -9.22 -22.26 0.34
C PRO A 133 -9.27 -22.16 -1.19
N GLU A 134 -10.17 -21.36 -1.75
CA GLU A 134 -10.28 -21.14 -3.19
C GLU A 134 -9.09 -20.36 -3.72
N VAL A 135 -8.75 -19.22 -3.08
CA VAL A 135 -7.59 -18.37 -3.43
C VAL A 135 -6.30 -19.17 -3.30
N TYR A 136 -6.15 -19.96 -2.24
CA TYR A 136 -5.01 -20.84 -2.02
C TYR A 136 -4.87 -21.86 -3.15
N LYS A 137 -5.98 -22.51 -3.56
CA LYS A 137 -6.00 -23.49 -4.67
C LYS A 137 -5.59 -22.82 -5.98
N TRP A 138 -6.10 -21.63 -6.27
CA TRP A 138 -5.76 -20.86 -7.46
C TRP A 138 -4.27 -20.51 -7.49
N LEU A 139 -3.72 -19.96 -6.40
CA LEU A 139 -2.31 -19.61 -6.27
C LEU A 139 -1.39 -20.81 -6.50
N ARG A 140 -1.72 -21.97 -5.92
CA ARG A 140 -0.93 -23.20 -6.16
C ARG A 140 -0.95 -23.62 -7.63
N GLY A 141 -2.01 -23.33 -8.34
CA GLY A 141 -2.15 -23.56 -9.78
C GLY A 141 -1.19 -22.68 -10.62
N GLN A 142 -0.78 -21.51 -10.13
CA GLN A 142 0.19 -20.64 -10.79
C GLN A 142 1.62 -21.25 -10.83
N GLY A 143 1.90 -22.27 -10.03
CA GLY A 143 3.20 -22.94 -9.99
C GLY A 143 4.28 -22.14 -9.28
N GLY A 144 5.55 -22.33 -9.64
CA GLY A 144 6.67 -21.54 -9.13
C GLY A 144 6.73 -21.46 -7.61
N TYR A 145 6.76 -20.24 -7.10
CA TYR A 145 6.75 -19.94 -5.65
C TYR A 145 5.55 -20.58 -4.95
N PHE A 146 4.37 -20.48 -5.53
CA PHE A 146 3.15 -20.97 -4.93
C PHE A 146 3.02 -22.49 -4.90
N ARG A 147 3.77 -23.24 -5.71
CA ARG A 147 3.74 -24.71 -5.70
C ARG A 147 4.06 -25.30 -4.33
N ARG A 148 4.94 -24.65 -3.56
CA ARG A 148 5.34 -25.04 -2.20
C ARG A 148 4.89 -24.04 -1.14
N TRP A 149 4.05 -23.06 -1.54
CA TRP A 149 3.55 -22.05 -0.63
C TRP A 149 2.68 -22.68 0.45
N ARG A 150 2.87 -22.23 1.69
CA ARG A 150 2.17 -22.76 2.86
C ARG A 150 1.06 -21.84 3.36
N GLY A 151 0.79 -20.72 2.67
CA GLY A 151 -0.24 -19.76 2.99
C GLY A 151 0.24 -18.50 3.69
N GLY A 152 1.52 -18.37 4.08
CA GLY A 152 2.04 -17.17 4.77
C GLY A 152 1.14 -16.77 5.94
N GLU A 153 0.68 -15.51 5.99
CA GLU A 153 -0.29 -15.01 6.97
C GLU A 153 -1.63 -15.76 6.95
N LEU A 154 -1.95 -16.46 5.85
CA LEU A 154 -3.20 -17.21 5.69
C LEU A 154 -3.05 -18.71 5.97
N ALA A 155 -1.91 -19.16 6.51
CA ALA A 155 -1.62 -20.58 6.70
C ALA A 155 -2.72 -21.30 7.48
N ASP A 156 -3.16 -20.70 8.59
CA ASP A 156 -4.16 -21.30 9.50
C ASP A 156 -5.56 -21.41 8.89
N TRP A 157 -5.86 -20.56 7.90
CA TRP A 157 -7.14 -20.60 7.15
C TRP A 157 -7.05 -21.42 5.86
N ALA A 158 -5.85 -21.57 5.30
CA ALA A 158 -5.63 -22.37 4.11
C ALA A 158 -5.79 -23.87 4.37
N ASN A 159 -5.37 -24.35 5.55
CA ASN A 159 -5.45 -25.74 5.98
C ASN A 159 -5.90 -25.84 7.46
N PRO A 160 -7.18 -25.55 7.76
CA PRO A 160 -7.65 -25.54 9.16
C PRO A 160 -7.45 -26.87 9.90
N ALA A 161 -7.42 -28.00 9.17
CA ALA A 161 -7.20 -29.31 9.75
C ALA A 161 -5.77 -29.51 10.34
N ASP A 162 -4.81 -28.68 9.93
CA ASP A 162 -3.44 -28.72 10.47
C ASP A 162 -3.32 -27.96 11.81
N ASN A 163 -4.38 -27.21 12.21
CA ASN A 163 -4.43 -26.51 13.49
C ASN A 163 -4.73 -27.47 14.65
N PRO A 164 -4.27 -27.17 15.88
CA PRO A 164 -4.43 -28.06 17.05
C PRO A 164 -5.87 -28.42 17.37
N ASP A 165 -6.83 -27.53 17.11
CA ASP A 165 -8.27 -27.71 17.34
C ASP A 165 -9.06 -28.06 16.06
N GLY A 166 -8.35 -28.20 14.92
CA GLY A 166 -8.95 -28.49 13.62
C GLY A 166 -9.79 -27.33 13.05
N ARG A 167 -9.64 -26.12 13.58
CA ARG A 167 -10.41 -24.94 13.17
C ARG A 167 -9.49 -23.77 12.80
N ALA A 168 -9.96 -22.93 11.87
CA ALA A 168 -9.30 -21.66 11.61
C ALA A 168 -9.49 -20.71 12.80
N PRO A 169 -8.46 -19.95 13.18
CA PRO A 169 -8.59 -18.94 14.22
C PRO A 169 -9.51 -17.81 13.76
N PRO A 170 -9.99 -16.95 14.69
CA PRO A 170 -10.69 -15.74 14.31
C PRO A 170 -9.85 -14.84 13.37
N PHE A 171 -10.50 -14.30 12.33
CA PHE A 171 -9.83 -13.49 11.33
C PHE A 171 -9.35 -12.16 11.91
N ASP A 172 -8.21 -11.67 11.47
CA ASP A 172 -7.62 -10.39 11.87
C ASP A 172 -7.31 -9.51 10.66
N LEU A 173 -6.89 -8.27 10.91
CA LEU A 173 -6.62 -7.29 9.83
C LEU A 173 -5.43 -7.70 8.95
N SER A 174 -4.41 -8.39 9.50
CA SER A 174 -3.26 -8.86 8.74
C SER A 174 -3.67 -9.95 7.73
N ALA A 175 -4.47 -10.91 8.19
CA ALA A 175 -5.02 -11.94 7.32
C ALA A 175 -5.98 -11.34 6.25
N ARG A 176 -6.82 -10.38 6.65
CA ARG A 176 -7.70 -9.64 5.72
C ARG A 176 -6.91 -8.92 4.64
N ALA A 177 -5.85 -8.20 5.02
CA ALA A 177 -4.99 -7.47 4.08
C ALA A 177 -4.32 -8.45 3.10
N SER A 178 -3.76 -9.55 3.60
CA SER A 178 -3.16 -10.59 2.76
C SER A 178 -4.18 -11.18 1.78
N LEU A 179 -5.39 -11.51 2.26
CA LEU A 179 -6.43 -12.06 1.40
C LEU A 179 -6.91 -11.05 0.34
N ALA A 180 -7.02 -9.76 0.69
CA ALA A 180 -7.41 -8.71 -0.25
C ALA A 180 -6.39 -8.59 -1.40
N PHE A 181 -5.08 -8.59 -1.10
CA PHE A 181 -4.02 -8.52 -2.12
C PHE A 181 -4.01 -9.77 -3.02
N LEU A 182 -4.09 -10.95 -2.44
CA LEU A 182 -4.11 -12.20 -3.20
C LEU A 182 -5.37 -12.31 -4.07
N THR A 183 -6.51 -11.83 -3.57
CA THR A 183 -7.77 -11.79 -4.32
C THR A 183 -7.70 -10.75 -5.44
N ALA A 184 -7.07 -9.60 -5.19
CA ALA A 184 -6.86 -8.58 -6.21
C ALA A 184 -6.03 -9.13 -7.39
N ASP A 185 -4.93 -9.82 -7.10
CA ASP A 185 -4.10 -10.46 -8.13
C ASP A 185 -4.88 -11.49 -8.94
N LYS A 186 -5.66 -12.35 -8.25
CA LYS A 186 -6.54 -13.33 -8.92
C LYS A 186 -7.54 -12.65 -9.84
N GLN A 187 -8.26 -11.64 -9.33
CA GLN A 187 -9.30 -10.95 -10.11
C GLN A 187 -8.70 -10.18 -11.29
N PHE A 188 -7.54 -9.54 -11.13
CA PHE A 188 -6.86 -8.86 -12.21
C PHE A 188 -6.39 -9.85 -13.29
N THR A 189 -5.80 -10.96 -12.88
CA THR A 189 -5.26 -11.98 -13.82
C THR A 189 -6.35 -12.72 -14.58
N GLU A 190 -7.50 -12.98 -13.95
CA GLU A 190 -8.64 -13.70 -14.57
C GLU A 190 -9.65 -12.76 -15.25
N GLY A 191 -9.59 -11.46 -14.98
CA GLY A 191 -10.65 -10.51 -15.34
C GLY A 191 -10.72 -10.14 -16.81
N ASP A 192 -9.58 -9.92 -17.45
CA ASP A 192 -9.50 -9.53 -18.86
C ASP A 192 -8.35 -10.26 -19.56
N PRO A 193 -8.67 -11.17 -20.50
CA PRO A 193 -7.67 -11.91 -21.26
C PRO A 193 -6.77 -11.01 -22.16
N GLU A 194 -7.18 -9.76 -22.41
CA GLU A 194 -6.42 -8.81 -23.23
C GLU A 194 -5.34 -8.07 -22.40
N HIS A 195 -5.35 -8.20 -21.07
CA HIS A 195 -4.28 -7.64 -20.26
C HIS A 195 -2.94 -8.25 -20.64
N SER A 196 -1.95 -7.37 -20.84
CA SER A 196 -0.58 -7.82 -21.08
C SER A 196 -0.10 -8.69 -19.91
N PRO A 197 0.49 -9.87 -20.18
CA PRO A 197 1.03 -10.72 -19.11
C PRO A 197 2.23 -10.08 -18.37
N THR A 198 2.73 -8.94 -18.88
CA THR A 198 3.78 -8.10 -18.27
C THR A 198 3.23 -6.83 -17.63
N CYS A 199 1.91 -6.63 -17.64
CA CYS A 199 1.28 -5.52 -16.92
C CYS A 199 1.18 -5.85 -15.45
N GLY A 200 1.73 -5.00 -14.61
CA GLY A 200 1.72 -5.16 -13.17
C GLY A 200 1.69 -3.82 -12.44
N ALA A 201 1.58 -3.90 -11.12
CA ALA A 201 1.72 -2.73 -10.25
C ALA A 201 2.31 -3.13 -8.89
N THR A 202 3.18 -2.29 -8.35
CA THR A 202 3.51 -2.28 -6.93
C THR A 202 2.37 -1.65 -6.15
N ALA A 203 2.27 -1.91 -4.87
CA ALA A 203 1.20 -1.39 -4.03
C ALA A 203 1.62 -1.24 -2.58
N SER A 204 1.42 -0.05 -2.02
CA SER A 204 1.43 0.18 -0.58
C SER A 204 0.06 0.66 -0.13
N VAL A 205 -0.47 0.02 0.90
CA VAL A 205 -1.71 0.42 1.56
C VAL A 205 -1.43 0.64 3.03
N ALA A 206 -1.76 1.83 3.54
CA ALA A 206 -1.77 2.14 4.96
C ALA A 206 -3.20 2.22 5.47
N LEU A 207 -3.47 1.46 6.54
CA LEU A 207 -4.74 1.45 7.28
C LEU A 207 -4.51 2.13 8.62
N LEU A 208 -5.19 3.24 8.89
CA LEU A 208 -5.10 3.99 10.14
C LEU A 208 -6.40 3.83 10.92
N GLN A 209 -6.30 3.24 12.11
CA GLN A 209 -7.39 3.06 13.05
C GLN A 209 -7.14 3.89 14.31
N PRO A 210 -7.78 5.05 14.49
CA PRO A 210 -7.79 5.75 15.78
C PRO A 210 -8.42 4.89 16.87
N LEU A 211 -7.80 4.86 18.05
CA LEU A 211 -8.23 4.04 19.19
C LEU A 211 -8.87 4.85 20.32
N ASP A 212 -8.99 6.17 20.14
CA ASP A 212 -9.52 7.07 21.16
C ASP A 212 -11.02 6.87 21.41
N VAL A 213 -11.41 7.02 22.67
CA VAL A 213 -12.80 7.09 23.13
C VAL A 213 -12.97 8.38 23.92
N PRO A 214 -13.79 9.33 23.45
CA PRO A 214 -14.58 9.34 22.21
C PRO A 214 -13.72 9.34 20.93
N ALA A 215 -14.32 8.89 19.81
CA ALA A 215 -13.60 8.76 18.53
C ALA A 215 -13.02 10.11 18.07
N ALA A 216 -11.69 10.16 17.91
CA ALA A 216 -10.96 11.30 17.40
C ALA A 216 -10.57 11.09 15.93
N PRO A 217 -10.41 12.17 15.14
CA PRO A 217 -9.91 12.05 13.78
C PRO A 217 -8.42 11.69 13.77
N PHE A 218 -7.95 10.97 12.74
CA PHE A 218 -6.57 10.48 12.61
C PHE A 218 -5.51 11.59 12.77
N PHE A 219 -5.81 12.82 12.35
CA PHE A 219 -4.88 13.97 12.45
C PHE A 219 -4.79 14.60 13.86
N SER A 220 -5.54 14.09 14.85
CA SER A 220 -5.48 14.55 16.23
C SER A 220 -5.63 13.45 17.27
N ALA A 221 -5.71 12.20 16.85
CA ALA A 221 -5.87 11.06 17.74
C ALA A 221 -4.64 10.86 18.64
N HIS A 222 -4.89 10.47 19.90
CA HIS A 222 -3.83 10.16 20.87
C HIS A 222 -3.17 8.80 20.59
N LYS A 223 -3.94 7.84 20.10
CA LYS A 223 -3.42 6.52 19.71
C LYS A 223 -4.01 6.10 18.38
N ILE A 224 -3.13 5.63 17.50
CA ILE A 224 -3.52 5.12 16.19
C ILE A 224 -2.81 3.78 15.98
N ALA A 225 -3.58 2.71 15.73
CA ALA A 225 -3.03 1.49 15.18
C ALA A 225 -2.87 1.65 13.66
N VAL A 226 -1.64 1.50 13.18
CA VAL A 226 -1.32 1.55 11.75
C VAL A 226 -0.96 0.15 11.27
N THR A 227 -1.59 -0.28 10.18
CA THR A 227 -1.24 -1.52 9.47
C THR A 227 -0.88 -1.16 8.04
N VAL A 228 0.33 -1.50 7.62
CA VAL A 228 0.79 -1.31 6.24
C VAL A 228 0.88 -2.67 5.56
N ALA A 229 0.20 -2.81 4.41
CA ALA A 229 0.32 -3.95 3.51
C ALA A 229 1.06 -3.49 2.24
N HIS A 230 2.17 -4.15 1.92
CA HIS A 230 3.10 -3.67 0.91
C HIS A 230 3.62 -4.76 -0.03
N VAL A 231 3.65 -4.49 -1.34
CA VAL A 231 4.35 -5.24 -2.39
C VAL A 231 5.08 -4.27 -3.32
N GLY A 232 6.36 -4.52 -3.59
CA GLY A 232 7.17 -3.74 -4.53
C GLY A 232 8.14 -2.77 -3.85
N ASP A 233 8.27 -1.55 -4.36
CA ASP A 233 9.27 -0.54 -3.99
C ASP A 233 8.70 0.85 -3.70
N THR A 234 7.37 1.04 -3.73
CA THR A 234 6.76 2.23 -3.15
C THR A 234 7.12 2.36 -1.68
N ARG A 235 7.25 3.59 -1.16
CA ARG A 235 7.71 3.83 0.22
C ARG A 235 6.57 4.34 1.09
N VAL A 236 6.53 3.86 2.33
CA VAL A 236 5.67 4.38 3.41
C VAL A 236 6.58 4.80 4.56
N LEU A 237 6.59 6.09 4.87
CA LEU A 237 7.52 6.72 5.81
C LEU A 237 6.74 7.45 6.90
N LEU A 238 7.17 7.32 8.16
CA LEU A 238 6.71 8.14 9.27
C LEU A 238 7.76 9.20 9.60
N CYS A 239 7.30 10.39 9.97
CA CYS A 239 8.13 11.43 10.55
C CYS A 239 7.87 11.54 12.05
N ALA A 240 8.87 11.28 12.87
CA ALA A 240 8.82 11.55 14.29
C ALA A 240 8.93 13.06 14.56
N THR A 241 8.25 13.57 15.60
CA THR A 241 8.39 14.98 16.02
C THR A 241 9.73 15.25 16.68
N ASP A 242 10.38 14.24 17.25
CA ASP A 242 11.71 14.32 17.82
C ASP A 242 12.77 14.24 16.71
N GLY A 243 13.39 15.36 16.42
CA GLY A 243 14.46 15.50 15.40
C GLY A 243 13.97 15.44 13.95
N GLY A 244 12.69 15.16 13.68
CA GLY A 244 12.22 14.89 12.33
C GLY A 244 12.71 13.54 11.79
N ARG A 245 13.05 12.59 12.68
CA ARG A 245 13.60 11.29 12.30
C ARG A 245 12.59 10.50 11.47
N VAL A 246 13.08 9.93 10.35
CA VAL A 246 12.31 9.04 9.50
C VAL A 246 12.23 7.64 10.10
N GLU A 247 11.04 7.04 10.06
CA GLU A 247 10.80 5.62 10.40
C GLU A 247 10.08 4.96 9.22
N PRO A 248 10.78 4.13 8.42
CA PRO A 248 10.16 3.44 7.29
C PRO A 248 9.22 2.32 7.77
N LEU A 249 8.03 2.24 7.15
CA LEU A 249 7.05 1.18 7.38
C LEU A 249 6.99 0.16 6.24
N SER A 250 7.70 0.40 5.14
CA SER A 250 7.87 -0.55 4.03
C SER A 250 9.34 -0.76 3.71
N GLU A 251 9.68 -1.96 3.24
CA GLU A 251 11.01 -2.31 2.69
C GLU A 251 10.84 -2.65 1.22
N THR A 252 11.79 -2.24 0.37
CA THR A 252 11.74 -2.55 -1.06
C THR A 252 11.88 -4.05 -1.31
N HIS A 253 11.04 -4.58 -2.18
CA HIS A 253 11.06 -6.00 -2.56
C HIS A 253 11.95 -6.24 -3.81
N HIS A 254 13.15 -5.69 -3.79
CA HIS A 254 14.15 -5.96 -4.82
C HIS A 254 14.82 -7.32 -4.59
N ALA A 255 15.24 -7.98 -5.69
CA ALA A 255 15.86 -9.30 -5.64
C ALA A 255 17.13 -9.38 -4.77
N GLU A 256 17.78 -8.26 -4.51
CA GLU A 256 18.98 -8.14 -3.68
C GLU A 256 18.70 -7.96 -2.20
N THR A 257 17.51 -7.50 -1.81
CA THR A 257 17.19 -7.36 -0.39
C THR A 257 17.25 -8.70 0.31
N ARG A 258 17.69 -8.69 1.57
CA ARG A 258 18.00 -9.91 2.33
C ARG A 258 16.83 -10.90 2.36
N GLY A 259 15.62 -10.41 2.60
CA GLY A 259 14.40 -11.23 2.68
C GLY A 259 14.06 -11.89 1.34
N GLU A 260 14.00 -11.07 0.29
CA GLU A 260 13.67 -11.53 -1.07
C GLU A 260 14.76 -12.44 -1.64
N SER A 261 16.03 -12.09 -1.47
CA SER A 261 17.16 -12.94 -1.87
C SER A 261 17.09 -14.33 -1.23
N ALA A 262 16.75 -14.42 0.08
CA ALA A 262 16.60 -15.70 0.76
C ALA A 262 15.40 -16.50 0.25
N ARG A 263 14.27 -15.83 -0.06
CA ARG A 263 13.07 -16.43 -0.66
C ARG A 263 13.37 -17.01 -2.05
N LEU A 264 14.01 -16.23 -2.91
CA LEU A 264 14.26 -16.55 -4.31
C LEU A 264 15.34 -17.63 -4.47
N ARG A 265 16.37 -17.70 -3.62
CA ARG A 265 17.36 -18.79 -3.65
C ARG A 265 16.72 -20.17 -3.52
N ARG A 266 15.62 -20.28 -2.76
CA ARG A 266 14.85 -21.53 -2.61
C ARG A 266 14.15 -21.95 -3.90
N MET A 267 14.02 -21.03 -4.86
CA MET A 267 13.38 -21.28 -6.16
C MET A 267 14.36 -21.81 -7.23
N GLY A 268 15.69 -21.73 -6.98
CA GLY A 268 16.72 -22.16 -7.94
C GLY A 268 16.86 -21.25 -9.17
N THR A 269 16.32 -20.03 -9.11
CA THR A 269 16.38 -19.03 -10.17
C THR A 269 17.49 -18.02 -9.90
N SER A 270 18.10 -17.46 -10.95
CA SER A 270 19.25 -16.56 -10.86
C SER A 270 18.87 -15.10 -11.10
N ARG A 271 19.62 -14.22 -10.45
CA ARG A 271 19.64 -12.78 -10.76
C ARG A 271 20.53 -12.55 -11.98
N VAL A 272 20.15 -11.59 -12.81
CA VAL A 272 20.97 -11.09 -13.90
C VAL A 272 21.23 -9.60 -13.60
N MET A 273 22.49 -9.21 -13.65
CA MET A 273 22.87 -7.80 -13.62
C MET A 273 22.68 -7.21 -15.01
N ASP A 274 21.95 -6.11 -15.11
CA ASP A 274 21.81 -5.42 -16.38
C ASP A 274 23.07 -4.58 -16.71
N SER A 275 23.09 -3.95 -17.89
CA SER A 275 24.23 -3.15 -18.36
C SER A 275 24.44 -1.86 -17.56
N PHE A 276 23.49 -1.47 -16.73
CA PHE A 276 23.56 -0.30 -15.83
C PHE A 276 24.00 -0.66 -14.42
N GLY A 277 24.21 -1.96 -14.13
CA GLY A 277 24.58 -2.45 -12.81
C GLY A 277 23.40 -2.71 -11.87
N GLU A 278 22.16 -2.60 -12.35
CA GLU A 278 20.96 -2.95 -11.59
C GLU A 278 20.73 -4.46 -11.58
N SER A 279 20.37 -4.97 -10.42
CA SER A 279 20.05 -6.38 -10.23
C SER A 279 18.59 -6.64 -10.61
N ARG A 280 18.38 -7.21 -11.80
CA ARG A 280 17.05 -7.59 -12.29
C ARG A 280 16.77 -9.08 -12.11
N TRP A 281 15.57 -9.39 -11.63
CA TRP A 281 15.09 -10.76 -11.55
C TRP A 281 14.77 -11.29 -12.96
N MET A 282 15.37 -12.40 -13.33
CA MET A 282 15.27 -12.95 -14.69
C MET A 282 15.68 -11.97 -15.81
N GLY A 283 16.42 -10.91 -15.49
CA GLY A 283 16.82 -9.87 -16.44
C GLY A 283 15.68 -8.92 -16.86
N ALA A 284 14.51 -8.98 -16.21
CA ALA A 284 13.33 -8.22 -16.59
C ALA A 284 12.77 -7.33 -15.48
N LEU A 285 12.63 -7.85 -14.26
CA LEU A 285 11.95 -7.16 -13.17
C LEU A 285 12.93 -6.71 -12.06
N ALA A 286 12.81 -5.46 -11.62
CA ALA A 286 13.44 -4.96 -10.41
C ALA A 286 12.73 -5.56 -9.18
N ASN A 287 11.40 -5.53 -9.19
CA ASN A 287 10.54 -5.99 -8.11
C ASN A 287 10.23 -7.48 -8.18
N THR A 288 10.29 -8.13 -7.03
CA THR A 288 9.98 -9.56 -6.86
C THR A 288 8.61 -9.79 -6.23
N ARG A 289 7.91 -8.69 -5.90
CA ARG A 289 6.51 -8.69 -5.46
C ARG A 289 5.71 -7.59 -6.15
N CYS A 290 4.59 -7.98 -6.73
CA CYS A 290 3.65 -7.09 -7.40
C CYS A 290 2.29 -7.78 -7.63
N ILE A 291 1.29 -7.00 -7.95
CA ILE A 291 0.00 -7.45 -8.51
C ILE A 291 0.14 -7.50 -10.03
N GLY A 292 -0.41 -8.50 -10.69
CA GLY A 292 -0.23 -8.71 -12.12
C GLY A 292 1.06 -9.45 -12.45
N ASP A 293 1.74 -9.10 -13.55
CA ASP A 293 2.97 -9.78 -14.01
C ASP A 293 2.83 -11.30 -14.10
N SER A 294 1.71 -11.77 -14.65
CA SER A 294 1.31 -13.17 -14.59
C SER A 294 2.34 -14.13 -15.16
N GLN A 295 3.10 -13.71 -16.19
CA GLN A 295 4.16 -14.53 -16.79
C GLN A 295 5.33 -14.80 -15.83
N TYR A 296 5.57 -13.95 -14.82
CA TYR A 296 6.70 -14.07 -13.90
C TYR A 296 6.35 -14.79 -12.58
N LYS A 297 5.05 -15.08 -12.33
CA LYS A 297 4.60 -15.80 -11.12
C LYS A 297 5.26 -17.17 -11.00
N GLN A 298 5.39 -17.90 -12.11
CA GLN A 298 6.07 -19.21 -12.15
C GLN A 298 7.55 -19.13 -11.76
N PHE A 299 8.19 -17.96 -11.87
CA PHE A 299 9.60 -17.75 -11.54
C PHE A 299 9.80 -17.15 -10.15
N GLY A 300 8.75 -16.91 -9.38
CA GLY A 300 8.85 -16.50 -7.97
C GLY A 300 8.34 -15.11 -7.65
N VAL A 301 7.82 -14.37 -8.61
CA VAL A 301 7.09 -13.12 -8.35
C VAL A 301 5.81 -13.45 -7.59
N THR A 302 5.48 -12.66 -6.55
CA THR A 302 4.33 -12.93 -5.68
C THR A 302 3.56 -11.66 -5.34
N PRO A 303 2.21 -11.71 -5.28
CA PRO A 303 1.38 -10.63 -4.74
C PRO A 303 1.22 -10.69 -3.20
N GLU A 304 1.89 -11.64 -2.53
CA GLU A 304 1.82 -11.78 -1.08
C GLU A 304 2.45 -10.56 -0.40
N PRO A 305 1.68 -9.74 0.34
CA PRO A 305 2.21 -8.53 0.93
C PRO A 305 3.06 -8.82 2.16
N THR A 306 4.02 -7.94 2.42
CA THR A 306 4.60 -7.78 3.75
C THR A 306 3.67 -6.93 4.58
N ILE A 307 3.33 -7.40 5.78
CA ILE A 307 2.46 -6.67 6.72
C ILE A 307 3.33 -6.10 7.84
N THR A 308 3.26 -4.79 8.02
CA THR A 308 3.91 -4.06 9.12
C THR A 308 2.85 -3.42 9.99
N THR A 309 2.92 -3.62 11.30
CA THR A 309 2.00 -2.99 12.25
C THR A 309 2.75 -2.08 13.21
N ARG A 310 2.18 -0.91 13.52
CA ARG A 310 2.73 0.07 14.45
C ARG A 310 1.63 0.69 15.29
N LEU A 311 1.91 0.89 16.57
CA LEU A 311 1.11 1.76 17.43
C LEU A 311 1.77 3.14 17.43
N LEU A 312 1.03 4.15 17.01
CA LEU A 312 1.46 5.54 17.06
C LEU A 312 0.86 6.20 18.29
N GLU A 313 1.70 6.83 19.08
CA GLU A 313 1.27 7.67 20.21
C GLU A 313 1.28 9.14 19.77
N GLY A 314 0.09 9.64 19.55
CA GLY A 314 -0.33 11.00 19.19
C GLY A 314 0.74 11.99 18.75
N PRO A 315 1.19 12.88 19.65
CA PRO A 315 2.05 13.97 19.22
C PRO A 315 3.49 13.57 18.87
N HIS A 316 3.86 12.28 19.00
CA HIS A 316 5.21 11.82 18.67
C HIS A 316 5.47 11.68 17.16
N TYR A 317 4.40 11.71 16.36
CA TYR A 317 4.50 11.62 14.90
C TYR A 317 3.79 12.79 14.22
N ALA A 318 4.50 13.45 13.31
CA ALA A 318 4.00 14.62 12.61
C ALA A 318 3.12 14.25 11.41
N TYR A 319 3.58 13.32 10.59
CA TYR A 319 2.90 12.86 9.38
C TYR A 319 3.40 11.49 8.93
N MET A 320 2.62 10.87 8.06
CA MET A 320 2.99 9.73 7.26
C MET A 320 3.03 10.14 5.78
N ILE A 321 4.03 9.67 5.04
CA ILE A 321 4.21 9.96 3.62
C ILE A 321 4.23 8.64 2.85
N LEU A 322 3.49 8.58 1.74
CA LEU A 322 3.58 7.50 0.76
C LEU A 322 4.09 8.09 -0.56
N VAL A 323 5.07 7.43 -1.18
CA VAL A 323 5.65 7.87 -2.47
C VAL A 323 5.87 6.68 -3.40
N SER A 324 5.77 6.92 -4.72
CA SER A 324 6.23 6.01 -5.77
C SER A 324 7.74 6.13 -6.00
N ASP A 325 8.30 5.23 -6.79
CA ASP A 325 9.75 5.15 -7.05
C ASP A 325 10.28 6.37 -7.85
N GLY A 326 9.43 7.07 -8.62
CA GLY A 326 9.78 8.34 -9.24
C GLY A 326 10.24 9.42 -8.24
N ILE A 327 9.87 9.28 -6.96
CA ILE A 327 10.34 10.12 -5.86
C ILE A 327 11.49 9.44 -5.11
N SER A 328 11.29 8.22 -4.61
CA SER A 328 12.27 7.52 -3.77
C SER A 328 13.51 7.03 -4.56
N GLY A 329 13.42 6.96 -5.88
CA GLY A 329 14.56 6.68 -6.75
C GLY A 329 15.55 7.84 -6.86
N ILE A 330 15.11 9.07 -6.55
CA ILE A 330 15.95 10.26 -6.62
C ILE A 330 16.17 10.93 -5.25
N LEU A 331 15.25 10.81 -4.31
CA LEU A 331 15.33 11.38 -2.96
C LEU A 331 15.54 10.28 -1.91
N SER A 332 16.39 10.53 -0.94
CA SER A 332 16.48 9.67 0.25
C SER A 332 15.25 9.84 1.15
N ASP A 333 14.98 8.84 1.99
CA ASP A 333 13.86 8.88 2.95
C ASP A 333 13.94 10.11 3.86
N ASP A 334 15.16 10.49 4.31
CA ASP A 334 15.38 11.68 5.14
C ASP A 334 15.09 12.98 4.38
N GLU A 335 15.48 13.09 3.10
CA GLU A 335 15.18 14.28 2.27
C GLU A 335 13.66 14.41 2.05
N ILE A 336 12.95 13.28 1.78
CA ILE A 336 11.50 13.26 1.59
C ILE A 336 10.79 13.80 2.84
N VAL A 337 11.19 13.32 4.00
CA VAL A 337 10.60 13.73 5.27
C VAL A 337 10.91 15.20 5.58
N ASP A 338 12.16 15.61 5.48
CA ASP A 338 12.56 16.99 5.78
C ASP A 338 11.92 18.04 4.86
N LEU A 339 11.61 17.69 3.59
CA LEU A 339 10.93 18.60 2.65
C LEU A 339 9.49 18.93 3.08
N ALA A 340 8.85 18.08 3.86
CA ALA A 340 7.48 18.30 4.37
C ALA A 340 7.43 19.07 5.70
N ARG A 341 8.57 19.26 6.37
CA ARG A 341 8.69 19.71 7.78
C ARG A 341 7.93 20.99 8.10
N ASP A 342 8.09 22.03 7.31
CA ASP A 342 7.58 23.38 7.59
C ASP A 342 6.38 23.75 6.70
N ALA A 343 5.76 22.76 6.07
CA ALA A 343 4.65 22.99 5.17
C ALA A 343 3.38 23.47 5.93
N ALA A 344 2.70 24.46 5.35
CA ALA A 344 1.50 25.05 5.93
C ALA A 344 0.33 24.06 6.00
N ASP A 345 0.26 23.15 5.01
CA ASP A 345 -0.75 22.09 4.95
C ASP A 345 -0.20 20.85 4.20
N PRO A 346 -0.90 19.70 4.25
CA PRO A 346 -0.43 18.47 3.62
C PRO A 346 -0.23 18.56 2.11
N HIS A 347 -1.03 19.36 1.41
CA HIS A 347 -0.88 19.54 -0.04
C HIS A 347 0.39 20.31 -0.38
N VAL A 348 0.67 21.37 0.36
CA VAL A 348 1.93 22.12 0.20
C VAL A 348 3.13 21.23 0.47
N ALA A 349 3.06 20.35 1.49
CA ALA A 349 4.10 19.35 1.78
C ALA A 349 4.34 18.43 0.58
N ALA A 350 3.27 17.84 0.06
CA ALA A 350 3.34 16.93 -1.09
C ALA A 350 3.90 17.64 -2.34
N GLN A 351 3.46 18.89 -2.58
CA GLN A 351 3.94 19.69 -3.71
C GLN A 351 5.43 20.03 -3.57
N THR A 352 5.90 20.35 -2.35
CA THR A 352 7.33 20.67 -2.11
C THR A 352 8.23 19.48 -2.40
N ILE A 353 7.81 18.25 -1.99
CA ILE A 353 8.55 17.02 -2.28
C ILE A 353 8.60 16.78 -3.80
N LEU A 354 7.45 16.82 -4.47
CA LEU A 354 7.37 16.60 -5.91
C LEU A 354 8.22 17.62 -6.68
N SER A 355 8.06 18.92 -6.39
CA SER A 355 8.79 19.98 -7.08
C SER A 355 10.30 19.83 -6.92
N PHE A 356 10.77 19.41 -5.74
CA PHE A 356 12.21 19.19 -5.53
C PHE A 356 12.71 17.97 -6.33
N ALA A 357 11.94 16.90 -6.43
CA ALA A 357 12.30 15.75 -7.27
C ALA A 357 12.35 16.15 -8.77
N GLU A 358 11.41 16.98 -9.23
CA GLU A 358 11.41 17.53 -10.59
C GLU A 358 12.61 18.45 -10.84
N GLU A 359 12.98 19.32 -9.88
CA GLU A 359 14.21 20.15 -9.94
C GLU A 359 15.49 19.31 -10.08
N LEU A 360 15.51 18.11 -9.51
CA LEU A 360 16.63 17.18 -9.61
C LEU A 360 16.57 16.29 -10.85
N GLY A 361 15.51 16.41 -11.67
CA GLY A 361 15.40 15.78 -12.98
C GLY A 361 14.78 14.39 -12.95
N THR A 362 13.85 14.10 -12.01
CA THR A 362 13.04 12.87 -12.12
C THR A 362 12.31 12.83 -13.44
N GLN A 363 12.31 11.67 -14.10
CA GLN A 363 11.68 11.48 -15.40
C GLN A 363 10.47 10.56 -15.33
N ASP A 364 10.30 9.87 -14.21
CA ASP A 364 9.24 8.87 -14.01
C ASP A 364 7.93 9.47 -13.57
N ASN A 365 6.89 8.64 -13.62
CA ASN A 365 5.66 8.92 -12.91
C ASN A 365 5.98 9.12 -11.43
N SER A 366 5.46 10.16 -10.83
CA SER A 366 5.80 10.52 -9.47
C SER A 366 4.54 10.90 -8.69
N THR A 367 4.28 10.17 -7.62
CA THR A 367 3.13 10.38 -6.75
C THR A 367 3.57 10.55 -5.32
N VAL A 368 3.03 11.56 -4.64
CA VAL A 368 3.28 11.85 -3.22
C VAL A 368 1.94 12.00 -2.50
N ILE A 369 1.78 11.28 -1.40
CA ILE A 369 0.64 11.38 -0.49
C ILE A 369 1.15 11.73 0.91
N VAL A 370 0.65 12.80 1.50
CA VAL A 370 0.98 13.26 2.86
C VAL A 370 -0.26 13.18 3.75
N VAL A 371 -0.18 12.37 4.79
CA VAL A 371 -1.24 12.17 5.79
C VAL A 371 -0.79 12.82 7.09
N PRO A 372 -1.41 13.93 7.52
CA PRO A 372 -1.04 14.60 8.78
C PRO A 372 -1.45 13.76 9.98
N LEU A 373 -0.64 13.79 11.03
CA LEU A 373 -0.89 13.16 12.32
C LEU A 373 -0.92 14.21 13.45
N ALA A 374 -1.18 13.81 14.68
CA ALA A 374 -1.36 14.73 15.82
C ALA A 374 -0.15 15.61 16.15
N GLY A 375 1.03 15.26 15.65
CA GLY A 375 2.27 16.04 15.75
C GLY A 375 2.53 17.01 14.58
N TRP A 376 1.57 17.19 13.66
CA TRP A 376 1.73 18.13 12.53
C TRP A 376 2.17 19.52 13.01
N GLY A 377 3.22 20.08 12.39
CA GLY A 377 3.76 21.39 12.75
C GLY A 377 4.51 21.44 14.11
N LYS A 378 4.80 20.29 14.73
CA LYS A 378 5.46 20.19 16.03
C LYS A 378 6.82 19.48 15.97
N ILE A 379 7.47 19.47 14.82
CA ILE A 379 8.80 18.87 14.68
C ILE A 379 9.84 19.75 15.36
N HIS A 380 10.65 19.16 16.22
CA HIS A 380 11.75 19.85 16.91
C HIS A 380 13.09 19.46 16.29
N GLY A 381 14.10 20.32 16.50
CA GLY A 381 15.45 20.12 15.99
C GLY A 381 15.68 20.67 14.57
N PRO A 382 16.92 20.60 14.07
CA PRO A 382 17.28 21.15 12.77
C PRO A 382 16.75 20.29 11.62
N ASP A 383 16.65 20.90 10.44
CA ASP A 383 16.48 20.22 9.16
C ASP A 383 17.82 19.58 8.78
N ALA A 384 17.90 18.25 8.91
CA ALA A 384 19.17 17.52 8.79
C ALA A 384 19.68 17.45 7.35
N THR A 385 18.81 17.55 6.35
CA THR A 385 19.17 17.39 4.94
C THR A 385 19.25 18.71 4.17
N LYS A 386 19.02 19.85 4.83
CA LYS A 386 18.96 21.18 4.17
C LYS A 386 20.20 21.50 3.34
N GLU A 387 21.40 21.37 3.93
CA GLU A 387 22.65 21.66 3.24
C GLU A 387 22.90 20.75 2.04
N LEU A 388 22.56 19.46 2.19
CA LEU A 388 22.64 18.46 1.11
C LEU A 388 21.69 18.83 -0.04
N ARG A 389 20.43 19.18 0.27
CA ARG A 389 19.43 19.56 -0.73
C ARG A 389 19.83 20.85 -1.45
N ASP A 390 20.35 21.85 -0.74
CA ASP A 390 20.85 23.09 -1.34
C ASP A 390 22.06 22.84 -2.25
N TYR A 391 22.94 21.90 -1.89
CA TYR A 391 24.04 21.47 -2.75
C TYR A 391 23.52 20.77 -4.02
N ARG A 392 22.62 19.78 -3.89
CA ARG A 392 22.05 19.05 -5.03
C ARG A 392 21.33 19.98 -6.01
N ARG A 393 20.53 20.94 -5.50
CA ARG A 393 19.86 21.96 -6.32
C ARG A 393 20.84 22.78 -7.15
N ARG A 394 21.96 23.21 -6.55
CA ARG A 394 23.00 23.96 -7.27
C ARG A 394 23.66 23.11 -8.36
N GLN A 395 23.89 21.84 -8.12
CA GLN A 395 24.45 20.91 -9.12
C GLN A 395 23.48 20.72 -10.30
N ALA A 396 22.20 20.50 -10.04
CA ALA A 396 21.18 20.35 -11.08
C ALA A 396 21.11 21.60 -11.99
N MET A 397 21.09 22.82 -11.40
CA MET A 397 21.08 24.07 -12.15
C MET A 397 22.34 24.29 -13.01
N ASN A 398 23.51 23.84 -12.56
CA ASN A 398 24.75 23.96 -13.32
C ASN A 398 24.77 22.99 -14.50
N SER A 399 24.34 21.75 -14.29
CA SER A 399 24.22 20.74 -15.35
C SER A 399 23.27 21.20 -16.47
N GLU A 400 22.11 21.78 -16.13
CA GLU A 400 21.20 22.33 -17.14
C GLU A 400 21.79 23.47 -17.95
N ARG A 401 22.62 24.33 -17.33
CA ARG A 401 23.31 25.43 -18.03
C ARG A 401 24.36 24.89 -19.01
N GLU A 402 25.12 23.88 -18.60
CA GLU A 402 26.11 23.24 -19.47
C GLU A 402 25.46 22.53 -20.68
N HIS A 403 24.28 21.93 -20.51
CA HIS A 403 23.54 21.33 -21.62
C HIS A 403 22.90 22.34 -22.59
N ARG A 404 22.73 23.60 -22.19
CA ARG A 404 22.18 24.68 -23.03
C ARG A 404 23.26 25.50 -23.75
N MET A 405 24.53 25.28 -23.45
CA MET A 405 25.70 25.91 -24.12
C MET A 405 26.26 24.99 -25.21
#